data_80ca52e0f4f533a863c01f5c5269d323
#
_entry.id   80ca52e0f4f533a863c01f5c5269d323
#
_cell.length_a   1.000
_cell.length_b   1.000
_cell.length_c   1.000
_cell.angle_alpha   90.00
_cell.angle_beta   90.00
_cell.angle_gamma   90.00
#
_symmetry.space_group_name_H-M   'P 1'
#
loop_
_entity.id
_entity.type
_entity.pdbx_description
1 polymer ?
#
loop_
_entity_poly.entity_id
_entity_poly.type
_entity_poly.pdbx_seq_one_letter_code
_entity_poly.pdbx_strand_id
1 'polypeptide(L)'
;MTRAGGTRAAVGPGVVLLGILALAVNLRAALAGYPPLLETVRVDLGLSAGVAGLVQAGAVLMMAAGSFAGPLLARYGGRERALGVAVGLVAAGSLVRGVPAVAALIGGSVLVGLGIGLAGVLITGVVKEHLTQRAGAATGGYVVAMMVGATVASAVAVPLATLLGGWSWSLAVWAVPAVLATAVWTPIARRIPAAEAVRTPLPWRRRTARLAACYQAGTSLMFYGWLTWLSPYYEGQGFPPERAGLLLAVWSIAQIPAALFVPALAERRRKWRFWTGLTLLCGLAGTVGALLVPLPPVVGPWLWAALMGVGVGAGFPLGLSAIAWRSPDAHTAAATSGLALGVGYTAAGLGPLLMGVLIDVSGGYAAAIGLLVVAGLVQGWAIVKIGDP
;
A
#
# COMPACT_ATOMS: atom_id res chain seq x y z
N MET A 1 -39.78 27.63 -24.50
CA MET A 1 -38.35 27.46 -24.87
C MET A 1 -37.77 26.33 -24.02
N THR A 2 -37.89 25.12 -24.51
CA THR A 2 -37.36 23.89 -23.88
C THR A 2 -35.87 23.83 -24.16
N ARG A 3 -35.04 23.98 -23.12
CA ARG A 3 -33.59 23.71 -23.20
C ARG A 3 -33.39 22.26 -23.58
N ALA A 4 -32.90 22.02 -24.78
CA ALA A 4 -32.39 20.74 -25.23
C ALA A 4 -31.25 20.30 -24.29
N GLY A 5 -31.51 19.37 -23.38
CA GLY A 5 -30.49 18.69 -22.60
C GLY A 5 -29.68 17.82 -23.56
N GLY A 6 -28.50 18.31 -23.96
CA GLY A 6 -27.55 17.51 -24.72
C GLY A 6 -27.24 16.25 -23.95
N THR A 7 -27.60 15.10 -24.49
CA THR A 7 -27.24 13.77 -24.00
C THR A 7 -25.71 13.66 -24.02
N ARG A 8 -25.06 13.91 -22.86
CA ARG A 8 -23.64 13.61 -22.71
C ARG A 8 -23.46 12.11 -22.95
N ALA A 9 -22.74 11.77 -24.02
CA ALA A 9 -22.44 10.38 -24.33
C ALA A 9 -21.88 9.68 -23.09
N ALA A 10 -22.52 8.61 -22.64
CA ALA A 10 -22.11 7.83 -21.50
C ALA A 10 -20.69 7.28 -21.74
N VAL A 11 -19.79 7.48 -20.80
CA VAL A 11 -18.42 6.95 -20.88
C VAL A 11 -18.48 5.44 -20.81
N GLY A 12 -17.94 4.74 -21.81
CA GLY A 12 -17.95 3.28 -21.85
C GLY A 12 -17.18 2.67 -20.66
N PRO A 13 -17.66 1.51 -20.11
CA PRO A 13 -17.03 0.85 -18.96
C PRO A 13 -15.55 0.55 -19.14
N GLY A 14 -15.12 0.23 -20.38
CA GLY A 14 -13.72 -0.02 -20.69
C GLY A 14 -12.81 1.21 -20.52
N VAL A 15 -13.30 2.40 -20.89
CA VAL A 15 -12.57 3.66 -20.74
C VAL A 15 -12.41 4.01 -19.25
N VAL A 16 -13.46 3.79 -18.45
CA VAL A 16 -13.41 3.98 -16.99
C VAL A 16 -12.40 3.03 -16.36
N LEU A 17 -12.40 1.75 -16.77
CA LEU A 17 -11.44 0.76 -16.27
C LEU A 17 -10.00 1.15 -16.61
N LEU A 18 -9.71 1.50 -17.86
CA LEU A 18 -8.37 1.93 -18.28
C LEU A 18 -7.91 3.17 -17.50
N GLY A 19 -8.80 4.13 -17.28
CA GLY A 19 -8.52 5.30 -16.45
C GLY A 19 -8.17 4.90 -15.01
N ILE A 20 -8.94 4.01 -14.39
CA ILE A 20 -8.66 3.50 -13.03
C ILE A 20 -7.31 2.79 -12.99
N LEU A 21 -6.98 1.94 -13.95
CA LEU A 21 -5.70 1.23 -14.01
C LEU A 21 -4.52 2.20 -14.14
N ALA A 22 -4.64 3.21 -14.99
CA ALA A 22 -3.62 4.24 -15.16
C ALA A 22 -3.38 5.05 -13.86
N LEU A 23 -4.46 5.39 -13.13
CA LEU A 23 -4.34 6.03 -11.81
C LEU A 23 -3.70 5.10 -10.79
N ALA A 24 -4.12 3.83 -10.75
CA ALA A 24 -3.70 2.84 -9.74
C ALA A 24 -2.20 2.54 -9.78
N VAL A 25 -1.58 2.44 -10.97
CA VAL A 25 -0.12 2.26 -11.12
C VAL A 25 0.65 3.32 -10.32
N ASN A 26 0.19 4.58 -10.36
CA ASN A 26 0.88 5.70 -9.72
C ASN A 26 0.80 5.66 -8.20
N LEU A 27 -0.27 5.10 -7.63
CA LEU A 27 -0.48 5.11 -6.18
C LEU A 27 0.59 4.32 -5.42
N ARG A 28 1.09 3.23 -6.00
CA ARG A 28 2.15 2.43 -5.35
C ARG A 28 3.54 2.79 -5.84
N ALA A 29 3.70 3.26 -7.09
CA ALA A 29 4.98 3.66 -7.63
C ALA A 29 5.62 4.79 -6.80
N ALA A 30 4.85 5.85 -6.50
CA ALA A 30 5.32 6.99 -5.72
C ALA A 30 5.76 6.60 -4.29
N LEU A 31 5.20 5.52 -3.71
CA LEU A 31 5.56 5.04 -2.38
C LEU A 31 6.76 4.09 -2.42
N ALA A 32 6.81 3.18 -3.40
CA ALA A 32 7.82 2.13 -3.50
C ALA A 32 9.16 2.60 -4.10
N GLY A 33 9.19 3.79 -4.71
CA GLY A 33 10.43 4.36 -5.25
C GLY A 33 11.39 4.93 -4.18
N TYR A 34 10.91 5.25 -2.97
CA TYR A 34 11.76 5.81 -1.91
C TYR A 34 12.64 4.77 -1.20
N PRO A 35 12.16 3.58 -0.79
CA PRO A 35 12.95 2.62 -0.01
C PRO A 35 14.28 2.20 -0.65
N PRO A 36 14.41 1.95 -1.96
CA PRO A 36 15.71 1.63 -2.57
C PRO A 36 16.71 2.78 -2.56
N LEU A 37 16.25 4.02 -2.37
CA LEU A 37 17.06 5.23 -2.29
C LEU A 37 17.28 5.68 -0.84
N LEU A 38 16.68 5.02 0.15
CA LEU A 38 16.64 5.47 1.54
C LEU A 38 18.03 5.67 2.11
N GLU A 39 18.96 4.74 1.89
CA GLU A 39 20.32 4.85 2.41
C GLU A 39 21.11 5.97 1.71
N THR A 40 20.96 6.08 0.38
CA THR A 40 21.54 7.21 -0.38
C THR A 40 21.06 8.55 0.15
N VAL A 41 19.75 8.68 0.40
CA VAL A 41 19.14 9.90 0.97
C VAL A 41 19.64 10.17 2.38
N ARG A 42 19.77 9.11 3.20
CA ARG A 42 20.30 9.22 4.57
C ARG A 42 21.71 9.82 4.58
N VAL A 43 22.58 9.28 3.75
CA VAL A 43 23.98 9.74 3.67
C VAL A 43 24.04 11.17 3.13
N ASP A 44 23.32 11.47 2.06
CA ASP A 44 23.33 12.78 1.39
C ASP A 44 22.80 13.91 2.29
N LEU A 45 21.73 13.65 3.04
CA LEU A 45 21.10 14.64 3.92
C LEU A 45 21.52 14.53 5.40
N GLY A 46 22.41 13.60 5.75
CA GLY A 46 22.87 13.41 7.13
C GLY A 46 21.76 12.96 8.10
N LEU A 47 20.82 12.12 7.65
CA LEU A 47 19.64 11.72 8.43
C LEU A 47 19.95 10.52 9.35
N SER A 48 19.32 10.50 10.55
CA SER A 48 19.21 9.28 11.33
C SER A 48 18.23 8.29 10.68
N ALA A 49 18.31 7.00 11.03
CA ALA A 49 17.36 5.99 10.53
C ALA A 49 15.92 6.30 10.99
N GLY A 50 15.76 6.86 12.19
CA GLY A 50 14.45 7.32 12.69
C GLY A 50 13.82 8.38 11.78
N VAL A 51 14.58 9.39 11.35
CA VAL A 51 14.11 10.44 10.44
C VAL A 51 13.81 9.87 9.05
N ALA A 52 14.65 8.97 8.53
CA ALA A 52 14.40 8.31 7.26
C ALA A 52 13.13 7.43 7.31
N GLY A 53 12.93 6.71 8.41
CA GLY A 53 11.70 5.98 8.68
C GLY A 53 10.45 6.88 8.80
N LEU A 54 10.61 8.10 9.36
CA LEU A 54 9.55 9.10 9.47
C LEU A 54 9.05 9.57 8.10
N VAL A 55 9.90 9.66 7.09
CA VAL A 55 9.50 10.01 5.71
C VAL A 55 8.44 9.02 5.19
N GLN A 56 8.69 7.73 5.34
CA GLN A 56 7.75 6.69 4.95
C GLN A 56 6.54 6.62 5.89
N ALA A 57 6.77 6.72 7.21
CA ALA A 57 5.73 6.77 8.22
C ALA A 57 4.74 7.91 7.97
N GLY A 58 5.24 9.11 7.68
CA GLY A 58 4.45 10.28 7.37
C GLY A 58 3.53 10.05 6.17
N ALA A 59 4.05 9.45 5.09
CA ALA A 59 3.23 9.09 3.94
C ALA A 59 2.09 8.11 4.34
N VAL A 60 2.41 7.05 5.10
CA VAL A 60 1.41 6.02 5.46
C VAL A 60 0.38 6.53 6.47
N LEU A 61 0.78 7.36 7.44
CA LEU A 61 -0.14 8.01 8.37
C LEU A 61 -1.10 8.96 7.63
N MET A 62 -0.59 9.68 6.64
CA MET A 62 -1.43 10.53 5.80
C MET A 62 -2.33 9.74 4.85
N MET A 63 -1.98 8.50 4.50
CA MET A 63 -2.93 7.59 3.84
C MET A 63 -4.14 7.29 4.73
N ALA A 64 -3.94 7.09 6.04
CA ALA A 64 -5.05 6.93 6.98
C ALA A 64 -5.93 8.20 7.00
N ALA A 65 -5.33 9.38 7.16
CA ALA A 65 -6.05 10.66 7.13
C ALA A 65 -6.81 10.87 5.81
N GLY A 66 -6.18 10.59 4.66
CA GLY A 66 -6.78 10.66 3.35
C GLY A 66 -7.96 9.70 3.18
N SER A 67 -7.88 8.51 3.74
CA SER A 67 -8.98 7.53 3.72
C SER A 67 -10.23 8.05 4.44
N PHE A 68 -10.06 8.78 5.54
CA PHE A 68 -11.18 9.45 6.22
C PHE A 68 -11.68 10.69 5.48
N ALA A 69 -10.78 11.43 4.84
CA ALA A 69 -11.13 12.64 4.10
C ALA A 69 -11.78 12.34 2.73
N GLY A 70 -11.54 11.16 2.14
CA GLY A 70 -12.03 10.78 0.82
C GLY A 70 -13.54 10.93 0.63
N PRO A 71 -14.38 10.34 1.50
CA PRO A 71 -15.82 10.51 1.44
C PRO A 71 -16.28 11.96 1.62
N LEU A 72 -15.55 12.75 2.43
CA LEU A 72 -15.85 14.17 2.63
C LEU A 72 -15.55 14.98 1.37
N LEU A 73 -14.40 14.77 0.75
CA LEU A 73 -14.03 15.44 -0.50
C LEU A 73 -15.01 15.08 -1.64
N ALA A 74 -15.44 13.81 -1.71
CA ALA A 74 -16.40 13.35 -2.69
C ALA A 74 -17.76 14.07 -2.61
N ARG A 75 -18.16 14.56 -1.44
CA ARG A 75 -19.42 15.31 -1.25
C ARG A 75 -19.42 16.67 -1.96
N TYR A 76 -18.26 17.32 -2.09
CA TYR A 76 -18.18 18.66 -2.69
C TYR A 76 -18.08 18.65 -4.22
N GLY A 77 -17.54 17.60 -4.82
CA GLY A 77 -17.30 17.58 -6.26
C GLY A 77 -17.55 16.28 -6.99
N GLY A 78 -18.05 15.26 -6.28
CA GLY A 78 -18.18 13.90 -6.79
C GLY A 78 -16.90 13.07 -6.62
N ARG A 79 -17.07 11.73 -6.60
CA ARG A 79 -15.97 10.77 -6.38
C ARG A 79 -14.91 10.86 -7.48
N GLU A 80 -15.35 11.04 -8.70
CA GLU A 80 -14.49 11.02 -9.89
C GLU A 80 -13.55 12.23 -9.92
N ARG A 81 -14.06 13.42 -9.58
CA ARG A 81 -13.24 14.64 -9.47
C ARG A 81 -12.30 14.55 -8.28
N ALA A 82 -12.81 14.06 -7.14
CA ALA A 82 -12.01 13.83 -5.94
C ALA A 82 -10.86 12.83 -6.20
N LEU A 83 -11.09 11.80 -7.03
CA LEU A 83 -10.05 10.87 -7.45
C LEU A 83 -8.98 11.55 -8.31
N GLY A 84 -9.37 12.44 -9.23
CA GLY A 84 -8.43 13.25 -10.00
C GLY A 84 -7.56 14.14 -9.10
N VAL A 85 -8.17 14.82 -8.12
CA VAL A 85 -7.45 15.62 -7.11
C VAL A 85 -6.49 14.74 -6.30
N ALA A 86 -6.91 13.55 -5.90
CA ALA A 86 -6.08 12.60 -5.14
C ALA A 86 -4.78 12.25 -5.90
N VAL A 87 -4.88 11.91 -7.18
CA VAL A 87 -3.68 11.60 -8.00
C VAL A 87 -2.88 12.87 -8.34
N GLY A 88 -3.54 14.00 -8.47
CA GLY A 88 -2.88 15.31 -8.56
C GLY A 88 -2.01 15.63 -7.33
N LEU A 89 -2.47 15.27 -6.12
CA LEU A 89 -1.66 15.35 -4.89
C LEU A 89 -0.46 14.42 -4.92
N VAL A 90 -0.60 13.21 -5.49
CA VAL A 90 0.54 12.29 -5.68
C VAL A 90 1.57 12.92 -6.63
N ALA A 91 1.12 13.53 -7.73
CA ALA A 91 1.99 14.23 -8.67
C ALA A 91 2.72 15.41 -8.00
N ALA A 92 1.98 16.27 -7.32
CA ALA A 92 2.54 17.43 -6.61
C ALA A 92 3.55 17.00 -5.52
N GLY A 93 3.20 16.00 -4.73
CA GLY A 93 4.10 15.45 -3.70
C GLY A 93 5.37 14.84 -4.29
N SER A 94 5.27 14.15 -5.44
CA SER A 94 6.43 13.63 -6.16
C SER A 94 7.34 14.75 -6.66
N LEU A 95 6.79 15.84 -7.20
CA LEU A 95 7.57 17.02 -7.61
C LEU A 95 8.26 17.70 -6.44
N VAL A 96 7.56 17.86 -5.30
CA VAL A 96 8.14 18.47 -4.08
C VAL A 96 9.34 17.64 -3.58
N ARG A 97 9.30 16.32 -3.69
CA ARG A 97 10.44 15.44 -3.36
C ARG A 97 11.65 15.63 -4.28
N GLY A 98 11.49 16.31 -5.42
CA GLY A 98 12.57 16.70 -6.32
C GLY A 98 13.50 17.76 -5.72
N VAL A 99 13.11 18.44 -4.64
CA VAL A 99 13.94 19.39 -3.91
C VAL A 99 14.78 18.60 -2.88
N PRO A 100 16.12 18.62 -2.94
CA PRO A 100 16.99 17.85 -2.04
C PRO A 100 17.07 18.52 -0.65
N ALA A 101 15.96 18.50 0.08
CA ALA A 101 15.84 19.05 1.42
C ALA A 101 14.92 18.17 2.29
N VAL A 102 15.23 18.01 3.57
CA VAL A 102 14.47 17.19 4.51
C VAL A 102 13.00 17.60 4.58
N ALA A 103 12.75 18.91 4.69
CA ALA A 103 11.38 19.42 4.74
C ALA A 103 10.57 19.12 3.47
N ALA A 104 11.18 19.23 2.29
CA ALA A 104 10.57 18.91 1.01
C ALA A 104 10.29 17.40 0.87
N LEU A 105 11.24 16.56 1.30
CA LEU A 105 11.10 15.12 1.30
C LEU A 105 9.93 14.66 2.19
N ILE A 106 9.84 15.16 3.43
CA ILE A 106 8.76 14.87 4.36
C ILE A 106 7.44 15.45 3.84
N GLY A 107 7.40 16.72 3.48
CA GLY A 107 6.21 17.39 2.98
C GLY A 107 5.66 16.77 1.69
N GLY A 108 6.54 16.44 0.75
CA GLY A 108 6.17 15.71 -0.47
C GLY A 108 5.63 14.32 -0.17
N SER A 109 6.19 13.60 0.82
CA SER A 109 5.73 12.28 1.25
C SER A 109 4.34 12.35 1.92
N VAL A 110 4.10 13.38 2.71
CA VAL A 110 2.77 13.68 3.29
C VAL A 110 1.73 13.90 2.18
N LEU A 111 2.04 14.68 1.15
CA LEU A 111 1.13 14.91 0.01
C LEU A 111 0.87 13.61 -0.78
N VAL A 112 1.92 12.84 -1.06
CA VAL A 112 1.80 11.53 -1.71
C VAL A 112 0.89 10.61 -0.89
N GLY A 113 1.14 10.49 0.41
CA GLY A 113 0.34 9.66 1.31
C GLY A 113 -1.13 10.08 1.35
N LEU A 114 -1.40 11.38 1.49
CA LEU A 114 -2.76 11.92 1.47
C LEU A 114 -3.48 11.56 0.17
N GLY A 115 -2.83 11.77 -0.98
CA GLY A 115 -3.36 11.41 -2.29
C GLY A 115 -3.67 9.91 -2.42
N ILE A 116 -2.75 9.04 -1.98
CA ILE A 116 -2.96 7.59 -2.01
C ILE A 116 -4.14 7.18 -1.12
N GLY A 117 -4.25 7.74 0.09
CA GLY A 117 -5.35 7.45 1.01
C GLY A 117 -6.71 7.86 0.46
N LEU A 118 -6.81 9.07 -0.09
CA LEU A 118 -8.00 9.56 -0.80
C LEU A 118 -8.38 8.60 -1.95
N ALA A 119 -7.43 8.29 -2.84
CA ALA A 119 -7.66 7.46 -4.01
C ALA A 119 -8.09 6.04 -3.64
N GLY A 120 -7.50 5.44 -2.61
CA GLY A 120 -7.80 4.06 -2.19
C GLY A 120 -9.27 3.84 -1.83
N VAL A 121 -9.90 4.82 -1.17
CA VAL A 121 -11.33 4.77 -0.84
C VAL A 121 -12.21 5.13 -2.04
N LEU A 122 -11.80 6.12 -2.84
CA LEU A 122 -12.58 6.63 -3.96
C LEU A 122 -12.65 5.62 -5.12
N ILE A 123 -11.55 4.93 -5.44
CA ILE A 123 -11.51 3.92 -6.51
C ILE A 123 -12.54 2.82 -6.27
N THR A 124 -12.65 2.32 -5.05
CA THR A 124 -13.62 1.25 -4.72
C THR A 124 -15.05 1.70 -4.96
N GLY A 125 -15.35 2.97 -4.69
CA GLY A 125 -16.65 3.57 -4.97
C GLY A 125 -16.93 3.70 -6.47
N VAL A 126 -15.96 4.19 -7.25
CA VAL A 126 -16.06 4.33 -8.72
C VAL A 126 -16.24 2.97 -9.40
N VAL A 127 -15.48 1.94 -8.95
CA VAL A 127 -15.63 0.56 -9.45
C VAL A 127 -17.03 0.02 -9.19
N LYS A 128 -17.56 0.20 -7.98
CA LYS A 128 -18.91 -0.27 -7.63
C LYS A 128 -19.99 0.40 -8.47
N GLU A 129 -19.83 1.67 -8.78
CA GLU A 129 -20.85 2.46 -9.48
C GLU A 129 -20.83 2.21 -11.00
N HIS A 130 -19.66 2.17 -11.61
CA HIS A 130 -19.54 2.12 -13.08
C HIS A 130 -19.19 0.74 -13.64
N LEU A 131 -18.72 -0.20 -12.81
CA LEU A 131 -18.25 -1.52 -13.21
C LEU A 131 -18.94 -2.64 -12.42
N THR A 132 -20.20 -2.44 -12.00
CA THR A 132 -20.95 -3.35 -11.11
C THR A 132 -20.91 -4.80 -11.56
N GLN A 133 -21.12 -5.07 -12.86
CA GLN A 133 -21.12 -6.44 -13.43
C GLN A 133 -19.71 -7.08 -13.46
N ARG A 134 -18.65 -6.28 -13.35
CA ARG A 134 -17.26 -6.72 -13.42
C ARG A 134 -16.42 -6.18 -12.23
N ALA A 135 -17.10 -5.83 -11.13
CA ALA A 135 -16.46 -5.19 -9.98
C ALA A 135 -15.31 -6.03 -9.40
N GLY A 136 -15.44 -7.34 -9.32
CA GLY A 136 -14.39 -8.24 -8.88
C GLY A 136 -13.16 -8.20 -9.79
N ALA A 137 -13.36 -8.31 -11.12
CA ALA A 137 -12.28 -8.24 -12.09
C ALA A 137 -11.61 -6.85 -12.13
N ALA A 138 -12.39 -5.77 -12.02
CA ALA A 138 -11.87 -4.41 -11.95
C ALA A 138 -11.05 -4.18 -10.68
N THR A 139 -11.52 -4.70 -9.54
CA THR A 139 -10.80 -4.64 -8.26
C THR A 139 -9.49 -5.42 -8.34
N GLY A 140 -9.50 -6.66 -8.84
CA GLY A 140 -8.29 -7.44 -9.08
C GLY A 140 -7.32 -6.71 -10.02
N GLY A 141 -7.84 -6.15 -11.11
CA GLY A 141 -7.07 -5.41 -12.10
C GLY A 141 -6.34 -4.19 -11.52
N TYR A 142 -7.03 -3.33 -10.76
CA TYR A 142 -6.35 -2.18 -10.17
C TYR A 142 -5.35 -2.56 -9.06
N VAL A 143 -5.61 -3.63 -8.30
CA VAL A 143 -4.62 -4.13 -7.33
C VAL A 143 -3.36 -4.63 -8.04
N VAL A 144 -3.51 -5.38 -9.14
CA VAL A 144 -2.37 -5.81 -9.96
C VAL A 144 -1.63 -4.59 -10.54
N ALA A 145 -2.35 -3.59 -11.06
CA ALA A 145 -1.76 -2.36 -11.57
C ALA A 145 -0.93 -1.63 -10.49
N MET A 146 -1.44 -1.56 -9.25
CA MET A 146 -0.68 -1.02 -8.10
C MET A 146 0.60 -1.83 -7.84
N MET A 147 0.55 -3.16 -7.89
CA MET A 147 1.72 -4.02 -7.67
C MET A 147 2.75 -3.87 -8.79
N VAL A 148 2.29 -3.79 -10.05
CA VAL A 148 3.18 -3.50 -11.20
C VAL A 148 3.86 -2.14 -11.00
N GLY A 149 3.12 -1.11 -10.61
CA GLY A 149 3.69 0.20 -10.31
C GLY A 149 4.76 0.16 -9.22
N ALA A 150 4.49 -0.57 -8.12
CA ALA A 150 5.46 -0.75 -7.04
C ALA A 150 6.72 -1.49 -7.51
N THR A 151 6.54 -2.59 -8.26
CA THR A 151 7.64 -3.41 -8.79
C THR A 151 8.54 -2.59 -9.71
N VAL A 152 7.97 -1.89 -10.67
CA VAL A 152 8.73 -1.05 -11.60
C VAL A 152 9.46 0.04 -10.84
N ALA A 153 8.77 0.77 -9.94
CA ALA A 153 9.38 1.87 -9.20
C ALA A 153 10.55 1.42 -8.33
N SER A 154 10.42 0.31 -7.61
CA SER A 154 11.51 -0.21 -6.78
C SER A 154 12.70 -0.73 -7.60
N ALA A 155 12.45 -1.35 -8.75
CA ALA A 155 13.50 -1.87 -9.62
C ALA A 155 14.31 -0.76 -10.31
N VAL A 156 13.64 0.33 -10.73
CA VAL A 156 14.29 1.40 -11.51
C VAL A 156 14.72 2.60 -10.67
N ALA A 157 14.42 2.65 -9.37
CA ALA A 157 14.70 3.82 -8.53
C ALA A 157 16.18 4.22 -8.54
N VAL A 158 17.08 3.26 -8.30
CA VAL A 158 18.53 3.50 -8.28
C VAL A 158 19.08 3.78 -9.69
N PRO A 159 18.78 2.99 -10.74
CA PRO A 159 19.15 3.33 -12.11
C PRO A 159 18.69 4.73 -12.56
N LEU A 160 17.47 5.13 -12.19
CA LEU A 160 16.98 6.48 -12.50
C LEU A 160 17.74 7.57 -11.73
N ALA A 161 18.13 7.32 -10.48
CA ALA A 161 18.93 8.26 -9.72
C ALA A 161 20.30 8.47 -10.37
N THR A 162 20.93 7.42 -10.88
CA THR A 162 22.19 7.49 -11.62
C THR A 162 22.02 8.24 -12.94
N LEU A 163 20.97 7.90 -13.72
CA LEU A 163 20.74 8.52 -15.03
C LEU A 163 20.34 10.00 -14.94
N LEU A 164 19.57 10.37 -13.93
CA LEU A 164 19.05 11.73 -13.76
C LEU A 164 19.95 12.63 -12.88
N GLY A 165 21.06 12.09 -12.36
CA GLY A 165 22.04 12.85 -11.57
C GLY A 165 21.65 13.09 -10.12
N GLY A 166 20.77 12.26 -9.54
CA GLY A 166 20.45 12.32 -8.12
C GLY A 166 19.14 11.63 -7.73
N TRP A 167 19.06 11.24 -6.46
CA TRP A 167 17.91 10.57 -5.88
C TRP A 167 16.63 11.42 -5.92
N SER A 168 16.77 12.75 -5.80
CA SER A 168 15.64 13.68 -5.81
C SER A 168 14.91 13.67 -7.16
N TRP A 169 15.65 13.64 -8.25
CA TRP A 169 15.08 13.52 -9.60
C TRP A 169 14.44 12.16 -9.84
N SER A 170 15.02 11.09 -9.31
CA SER A 170 14.41 9.75 -9.35
C SER A 170 13.06 9.68 -8.64
N LEU A 171 12.87 10.44 -7.55
CA LEU A 171 11.57 10.56 -6.88
C LEU A 171 10.62 11.50 -7.63
N ALA A 172 11.11 12.60 -8.19
CA ALA A 172 10.31 13.60 -8.89
C ALA A 172 9.72 13.07 -10.22
N VAL A 173 10.44 12.19 -10.93
CA VAL A 173 10.02 11.68 -12.25
C VAL A 173 8.68 10.96 -12.20
N TRP A 174 8.31 10.40 -11.06
CA TRP A 174 6.99 9.76 -10.84
C TRP A 174 5.82 10.74 -10.89
N ALA A 175 6.08 12.04 -10.88
CA ALA A 175 5.07 13.06 -11.17
C ALA A 175 4.58 12.98 -12.63
N VAL A 176 5.44 12.63 -13.57
CA VAL A 176 5.09 12.56 -15.01
C VAL A 176 3.94 11.58 -15.27
N PRO A 177 4.06 10.29 -14.95
CA PRO A 177 2.96 9.36 -15.16
C PRO A 177 1.72 9.69 -14.32
N ALA A 178 1.86 10.32 -13.13
CA ALA A 178 0.74 10.76 -12.33
C ALA A 178 -0.01 11.94 -12.95
N VAL A 179 0.68 12.93 -13.53
CA VAL A 179 0.09 14.04 -14.29
C VAL A 179 -0.64 13.51 -15.53
N LEU A 180 0.00 12.62 -16.30
CA LEU A 180 -0.62 12.02 -17.48
C LEU A 180 -1.89 11.24 -17.13
N ALA A 181 -1.85 10.41 -16.07
CA ALA A 181 -3.02 9.69 -15.60
C ALA A 181 -4.14 10.63 -15.15
N THR A 182 -3.82 11.73 -14.45
CA THR A 182 -4.78 12.76 -14.04
C THR A 182 -5.37 13.47 -15.25
N ALA A 183 -4.56 13.80 -16.26
CA ALA A 183 -5.02 14.43 -17.50
C ALA A 183 -6.00 13.53 -18.28
N VAL A 184 -5.69 12.23 -18.38
CA VAL A 184 -6.60 11.24 -19.01
C VAL A 184 -7.88 11.06 -18.19
N TRP A 185 -7.80 11.08 -16.86
CA TRP A 185 -8.95 10.90 -15.98
C TRP A 185 -9.90 12.11 -15.95
N THR A 186 -9.38 13.32 -16.04
CA THR A 186 -10.15 14.55 -15.89
C THR A 186 -11.36 14.66 -16.84
N PRO A 187 -11.26 14.38 -18.15
CA PRO A 187 -12.41 14.41 -19.04
C PRO A 187 -13.43 13.31 -18.73
N ILE A 188 -12.98 12.16 -18.22
CA ILE A 188 -13.86 11.05 -17.77
C ILE A 188 -14.67 11.53 -16.56
N ALA A 189 -14.00 12.07 -15.55
CA ALA A 189 -14.60 12.56 -14.32
C ALA A 189 -15.65 13.67 -14.51
N ARG A 190 -15.47 14.53 -15.51
CA ARG A 190 -16.41 15.61 -15.80
C ARG A 190 -17.73 15.14 -16.41
N ARG A 191 -17.79 13.92 -16.92
CA ARG A 191 -18.96 13.34 -17.60
C ARG A 191 -19.83 12.49 -16.68
N ILE A 192 -19.36 12.19 -15.47
CA ILE A 192 -20.01 11.31 -14.50
C ILE A 192 -20.75 12.14 -13.44
N PRO A 193 -22.03 11.84 -13.10
CA PRO A 193 -22.76 12.51 -12.03
C PRO A 193 -22.23 12.13 -10.63
N ALA A 194 -22.32 13.02 -9.68
CA ALA A 194 -21.88 12.77 -8.31
C ALA A 194 -22.90 11.93 -7.52
N ALA A 195 -22.44 10.91 -6.80
CA ALA A 195 -23.25 10.04 -5.93
C ALA A 195 -23.06 10.33 -4.44
N GLU A 196 -24.11 10.10 -3.62
CA GLU A 196 -24.10 10.38 -2.18
C GLU A 196 -23.33 9.35 -1.34
N ALA A 197 -22.65 9.82 -0.28
CA ALA A 197 -21.89 8.99 0.65
C ALA A 197 -22.63 8.85 2.00
N VAL A 198 -22.83 7.60 2.46
CA VAL A 198 -23.49 7.25 3.74
C VAL A 198 -22.45 7.07 4.86
N ARG A 199 -22.72 7.61 6.05
CA ARG A 199 -21.89 7.45 7.27
C ARG A 199 -22.32 6.24 8.07
N THR A 200 -21.35 5.41 8.52
CA THR A 200 -21.60 4.28 9.41
C THR A 200 -20.67 4.38 10.63
N PRO A 201 -21.19 4.26 11.88
CA PRO A 201 -20.36 4.32 13.10
C PRO A 201 -19.44 3.10 13.21
N LEU A 202 -18.23 3.29 13.76
CA LEU A 202 -17.21 2.26 13.90
C LEU A 202 -17.53 1.30 15.07
N PRO A 203 -17.48 -0.05 14.87
CA PRO A 203 -17.94 -1.03 15.85
C PRO A 203 -16.85 -1.43 16.88
N TRP A 204 -16.23 -0.49 17.60
CA TRP A 204 -15.13 -0.74 18.54
C TRP A 204 -15.44 -1.75 19.64
N ARG A 205 -16.71 -1.87 20.05
CA ARG A 205 -17.14 -2.79 21.12
C ARG A 205 -17.28 -4.24 20.68
N ARG A 206 -17.39 -4.50 19.37
CA ARG A 206 -17.55 -5.88 18.86
C ARG A 206 -16.22 -6.62 18.89
N ARG A 207 -16.20 -7.82 19.51
CA ARG A 207 -15.00 -8.67 19.61
C ARG A 207 -14.41 -8.99 18.24
N THR A 208 -15.26 -9.35 17.28
CA THR A 208 -14.83 -9.67 15.89
C THR A 208 -14.13 -8.50 15.22
N ALA A 209 -14.62 -7.26 15.42
CA ALA A 209 -14.02 -6.06 14.86
C ALA A 209 -12.64 -5.77 15.47
N ARG A 210 -12.48 -5.97 16.79
CA ARG A 210 -11.17 -5.82 17.45
C ARG A 210 -10.16 -6.87 16.99
N LEU A 211 -10.59 -8.13 16.83
CA LEU A 211 -9.71 -9.19 16.31
C LEU A 211 -9.30 -8.93 14.86
N ALA A 212 -10.23 -8.47 14.01
CA ALA A 212 -9.93 -8.05 12.65
C ALA A 212 -8.96 -6.86 12.62
N ALA A 213 -9.10 -5.90 13.54
CA ALA A 213 -8.17 -4.77 13.67
C ALA A 213 -6.77 -5.23 14.10
N CYS A 214 -6.66 -6.13 15.08
CA CYS A 214 -5.37 -6.72 15.49
C CYS A 214 -4.71 -7.50 14.34
N TYR A 215 -5.49 -8.30 13.61
CA TYR A 215 -5.01 -9.04 12.44
C TYR A 215 -4.46 -8.07 11.38
N GLN A 216 -5.22 -7.03 11.05
CA GLN A 216 -4.84 -6.05 10.04
C GLN A 216 -3.64 -5.21 10.47
N ALA A 217 -3.53 -4.89 11.77
CA ALA A 217 -2.36 -4.19 12.33
C ALA A 217 -1.08 -5.01 12.15
N GLY A 218 -1.09 -6.30 12.49
CA GLY A 218 0.06 -7.21 12.30
C GLY A 218 0.46 -7.31 10.83
N THR A 219 -0.50 -7.58 9.93
CA THR A 219 -0.27 -7.63 8.49
C THR A 219 0.33 -6.35 7.95
N SER A 220 -0.26 -5.20 8.32
CA SER A 220 0.16 -3.89 7.81
C SER A 220 1.53 -3.49 8.35
N LEU A 221 1.84 -3.77 9.61
CA LEU A 221 3.14 -3.47 10.19
C LEU A 221 4.25 -4.29 9.52
N MET A 222 4.03 -5.60 9.31
CA MET A 222 4.98 -6.44 8.56
C MET A 222 5.16 -5.95 7.12
N PHE A 223 4.06 -5.58 6.45
CA PHE A 223 4.10 -5.09 5.07
C PHE A 223 4.93 -3.80 4.95
N TYR A 224 4.57 -2.75 5.71
CA TYR A 224 5.22 -1.44 5.59
C TYR A 224 6.60 -1.41 6.24
N GLY A 225 6.85 -2.25 7.23
CA GLY A 225 8.17 -2.47 7.79
C GLY A 225 9.15 -2.99 6.72
N TRP A 226 8.80 -4.11 6.06
CA TRP A 226 9.64 -4.65 5.00
C TRP A 226 9.64 -3.79 3.73
N LEU A 227 8.53 -3.16 3.37
CA LEU A 227 8.51 -2.19 2.27
C LEU A 227 9.58 -1.12 2.44
N THR A 228 9.78 -0.63 3.66
CA THR A 228 10.71 0.46 3.95
C THR A 228 12.15 -0.02 4.14
N TRP A 229 12.34 -1.10 4.89
CA TRP A 229 13.65 -1.48 5.40
C TRP A 229 14.29 -2.68 4.70
N LEU A 230 13.62 -3.32 3.71
CA LEU A 230 14.20 -4.46 2.99
C LEU A 230 15.47 -4.09 2.22
N SER A 231 15.42 -3.04 1.41
CA SER A 231 16.61 -2.60 0.65
C SER A 231 17.71 -2.11 1.58
N PRO A 232 17.49 -1.17 2.52
CA PRO A 232 18.52 -0.74 3.46
C PRO A 232 19.12 -1.87 4.29
N TYR A 233 18.30 -2.86 4.68
CA TYR A 233 18.81 -4.03 5.40
C TYR A 233 19.86 -4.79 4.60
N TYR A 234 19.57 -5.09 3.32
CA TYR A 234 20.51 -5.82 2.47
C TYR A 234 21.69 -4.98 1.99
N GLU A 235 21.54 -3.67 1.85
CA GLU A 235 22.65 -2.76 1.64
C GLU A 235 23.62 -2.81 2.83
N GLY A 236 23.10 -2.83 4.05
CA GLY A 236 23.89 -3.06 5.28
C GLY A 236 24.57 -4.43 5.35
N GLN A 237 24.11 -5.43 4.59
CA GLN A 237 24.76 -6.74 4.42
C GLN A 237 25.78 -6.77 3.24
N GLY A 238 26.07 -5.63 2.63
CA GLY A 238 27.01 -5.49 1.52
C GLY A 238 26.40 -5.73 0.12
N PHE A 239 25.06 -5.74 -0.01
CA PHE A 239 24.44 -5.79 -1.32
C PHE A 239 24.51 -4.44 -2.02
N PRO A 240 24.85 -4.40 -3.32
CA PRO A 240 24.77 -3.16 -4.09
C PRO A 240 23.35 -2.60 -4.12
N PRO A 241 23.17 -1.25 -4.07
CA PRO A 241 21.85 -0.61 -4.02
C PRO A 241 20.90 -1.06 -5.14
N GLU A 242 21.42 -1.27 -6.35
CA GLU A 242 20.62 -1.75 -7.50
C GLU A 242 20.04 -3.14 -7.23
N ARG A 243 20.85 -4.06 -6.67
CA ARG A 243 20.40 -5.41 -6.32
C ARG A 243 19.45 -5.41 -5.12
N ALA A 244 19.66 -4.53 -4.16
CA ALA A 244 18.74 -4.34 -3.03
C ALA A 244 17.37 -3.82 -3.49
N GLY A 245 17.33 -2.90 -4.46
CA GLY A 245 16.09 -2.47 -5.11
C GLY A 245 15.37 -3.60 -5.86
N LEU A 246 16.12 -4.48 -6.54
CA LEU A 246 15.56 -5.68 -7.18
C LEU A 246 14.98 -6.68 -6.17
N LEU A 247 15.55 -6.81 -4.98
CA LEU A 247 14.93 -7.63 -3.91
C LEU A 247 13.54 -7.12 -3.54
N LEU A 248 13.37 -5.81 -3.44
CA LEU A 248 12.07 -5.21 -3.19
C LEU A 248 11.10 -5.41 -4.38
N ALA A 249 11.61 -5.45 -5.61
CA ALA A 249 10.81 -5.81 -6.78
C ALA A 249 10.35 -7.28 -6.73
N VAL A 250 11.22 -8.22 -6.39
CA VAL A 250 10.88 -9.64 -6.18
C VAL A 250 9.85 -9.80 -5.07
N TRP A 251 10.03 -9.11 -3.94
CA TRP A 251 9.07 -9.05 -2.84
C TRP A 251 7.69 -8.55 -3.32
N SER A 252 7.66 -7.54 -4.18
CA SER A 252 6.41 -6.98 -4.75
C SER A 252 5.74 -7.94 -5.73
N ILE A 253 6.52 -8.59 -6.61
CA ILE A 253 5.99 -9.57 -7.57
C ILE A 253 5.42 -10.80 -6.86
N ALA A 254 6.10 -11.30 -5.82
CA ALA A 254 5.67 -12.47 -5.07
C ALA A 254 4.31 -12.29 -4.37
N GLN A 255 3.91 -11.05 -4.12
CA GLN A 255 2.59 -10.71 -3.58
C GLN A 255 1.45 -10.99 -4.56
N ILE A 256 1.67 -10.82 -5.88
CA ILE A 256 0.61 -10.89 -6.89
C ILE A 256 -0.10 -12.25 -6.87
N PRO A 257 0.57 -13.40 -7.06
CA PRO A 257 -0.10 -14.69 -7.01
C PRO A 257 -0.72 -14.99 -5.64
N ALA A 258 -0.06 -14.59 -4.55
CA ALA A 258 -0.58 -14.78 -3.21
C ALA A 258 -1.89 -14.02 -2.98
N ALA A 259 -1.95 -12.74 -3.39
CA ALA A 259 -3.15 -11.92 -3.24
C ALA A 259 -4.33 -12.38 -4.09
N LEU A 260 -4.07 -12.96 -5.28
CA LEU A 260 -5.10 -13.42 -6.20
C LEU A 260 -5.63 -14.82 -5.86
N PHE A 261 -4.73 -15.76 -5.60
CA PHE A 261 -5.12 -17.17 -5.49
C PHE A 261 -5.45 -17.61 -4.06
N VAL A 262 -4.73 -17.10 -3.07
CA VAL A 262 -4.89 -17.62 -1.70
C VAL A 262 -6.26 -17.30 -1.09
N PRO A 263 -6.83 -16.08 -1.23
CA PRO A 263 -8.19 -15.80 -0.75
C PRO A 263 -9.24 -16.67 -1.45
N ALA A 264 -9.13 -16.87 -2.77
CA ALA A 264 -10.04 -17.72 -3.54
C ALA A 264 -9.95 -19.20 -3.09
N LEU A 265 -8.75 -19.70 -2.78
CA LEU A 265 -8.55 -21.05 -2.24
C LEU A 265 -9.11 -21.17 -0.82
N ALA A 266 -8.92 -20.14 0.02
CA ALA A 266 -9.44 -20.10 1.38
C ALA A 266 -10.98 -20.15 1.40
N GLU A 267 -11.62 -19.39 0.50
CA GLU A 267 -13.07 -19.39 0.32
C GLU A 267 -13.57 -20.72 -0.20
N ARG A 268 -13.02 -21.21 -1.33
CA ARG A 268 -13.45 -22.46 -1.98
C ARG A 268 -13.31 -23.67 -1.05
N ARG A 269 -12.26 -23.73 -0.24
CA ARG A 269 -11.96 -24.84 0.68
C ARG A 269 -12.55 -24.66 2.08
N ARG A 270 -13.14 -23.49 2.40
CA ARG A 270 -13.62 -23.10 3.74
C ARG A 270 -12.60 -23.33 4.87
N LYS A 271 -11.29 -23.17 4.56
CA LYS A 271 -10.15 -23.37 5.49
C LYS A 271 -9.37 -22.06 5.63
N TRP A 272 -10.03 -21.01 6.09
CA TRP A 272 -9.43 -19.68 6.22
C TRP A 272 -8.20 -19.67 7.16
N ARG A 273 -8.32 -20.33 8.32
CA ARG A 273 -7.20 -20.43 9.29
C ARG A 273 -5.97 -21.09 8.70
N PHE A 274 -6.15 -22.17 7.95
CA PHE A 274 -5.03 -22.90 7.32
C PHE A 274 -4.29 -22.01 6.32
N TRP A 275 -5.00 -21.38 5.39
CA TRP A 275 -4.39 -20.55 4.36
C TRP A 275 -3.76 -19.28 4.93
N THR A 276 -4.42 -18.65 5.91
CA THR A 276 -3.90 -17.45 6.59
C THR A 276 -2.69 -17.81 7.47
N GLY A 277 -2.72 -18.95 8.15
CA GLY A 277 -1.58 -19.47 8.93
C GLY A 277 -0.39 -19.83 8.04
N LEU A 278 -0.62 -20.46 6.88
CA LEU A 278 0.43 -20.82 5.93
C LEU A 278 1.12 -19.57 5.36
N THR A 279 0.36 -18.56 4.97
CA THR A 279 0.95 -17.31 4.46
C THR A 279 1.69 -16.55 5.56
N LEU A 280 1.16 -16.49 6.77
CA LEU A 280 1.89 -15.94 7.91
C LEU A 280 3.19 -16.68 8.18
N LEU A 281 3.17 -18.01 8.12
CA LEU A 281 4.37 -18.83 8.30
C LEU A 281 5.41 -18.54 7.22
N CYS A 282 5.01 -18.40 5.95
CA CYS A 282 5.93 -17.97 4.88
C CYS A 282 6.55 -16.60 5.20
N GLY A 283 5.76 -15.62 5.61
CA GLY A 283 6.25 -14.28 5.96
C GLY A 283 7.21 -14.30 7.15
N LEU A 284 6.88 -15.05 8.20
CA LEU A 284 7.74 -15.20 9.38
C LEU A 284 9.01 -15.99 9.04
N ALA A 285 8.92 -17.08 8.26
CA ALA A 285 10.09 -17.84 7.81
C ALA A 285 11.05 -16.97 7.00
N GLY A 286 10.53 -16.15 6.08
CA GLY A 286 11.34 -15.16 5.35
C GLY A 286 11.97 -14.12 6.28
N THR A 287 11.21 -13.60 7.25
CA THR A 287 11.68 -12.59 8.22
C THR A 287 12.76 -13.14 9.15
N VAL A 288 12.52 -14.32 9.74
CA VAL A 288 13.49 -14.97 10.64
C VAL A 288 14.69 -15.50 9.85
N GLY A 289 14.45 -16.05 8.64
CA GLY A 289 15.51 -16.52 7.74
C GLY A 289 16.46 -15.40 7.35
N ALA A 290 15.92 -14.23 7.00
CA ALA A 290 16.74 -13.04 6.70
C ALA A 290 17.57 -12.58 7.91
N LEU A 291 17.04 -12.71 9.14
CA LEU A 291 17.78 -12.35 10.35
C LEU A 291 18.90 -13.35 10.65
N LEU A 292 18.62 -14.66 10.56
CA LEU A 292 19.57 -15.70 10.97
C LEU A 292 20.60 -16.05 9.91
N VAL A 293 20.19 -16.05 8.62
CA VAL A 293 21.02 -16.39 7.46
C VAL A 293 20.72 -15.39 6.33
N PRO A 294 21.18 -14.14 6.42
CA PRO A 294 20.83 -13.10 5.46
C PRO A 294 21.12 -13.49 4.00
N LEU A 295 22.24 -14.15 3.78
CA LEU A 295 22.75 -14.55 2.47
C LEU A 295 22.89 -16.07 2.40
N PRO A 296 21.78 -16.85 2.31
CA PRO A 296 21.88 -18.30 2.22
C PRO A 296 22.60 -18.72 0.93
N PRO A 297 23.45 -19.76 0.99
CA PRO A 297 24.15 -20.26 -0.18
C PRO A 297 23.14 -20.72 -1.25
N VAL A 298 23.52 -20.62 -2.51
CA VAL A 298 22.75 -21.02 -3.71
C VAL A 298 21.60 -20.06 -4.07
N VAL A 299 20.64 -19.80 -3.15
CA VAL A 299 19.43 -19.02 -3.46
C VAL A 299 19.56 -17.53 -3.10
N GLY A 300 20.57 -17.17 -2.28
CA GLY A 300 20.77 -15.81 -1.81
C GLY A 300 19.55 -15.24 -1.07
N PRO A 301 19.44 -13.93 -0.94
CA PRO A 301 18.35 -13.25 -0.23
C PRO A 301 16.99 -13.31 -0.98
N TRP A 302 16.99 -13.74 -2.25
CA TRP A 302 15.78 -13.78 -3.10
C TRP A 302 14.70 -14.68 -2.53
N LEU A 303 15.10 -15.81 -1.90
CA LEU A 303 14.17 -16.71 -1.23
C LEU A 303 13.42 -16.00 -0.09
N TRP A 304 14.15 -15.27 0.74
CA TRP A 304 13.55 -14.55 1.86
C TRP A 304 12.61 -13.45 1.39
N ALA A 305 13.04 -12.67 0.38
CA ALA A 305 12.20 -11.65 -0.23
C ALA A 305 10.91 -12.23 -0.81
N ALA A 306 11.00 -13.37 -1.53
CA ALA A 306 9.83 -14.05 -2.08
C ALA A 306 8.89 -14.58 -0.99
N LEU A 307 9.42 -15.25 0.06
CA LEU A 307 8.61 -15.76 1.17
C LEU A 307 7.90 -14.64 1.94
N MET A 308 8.62 -13.54 2.24
CA MET A 308 8.02 -12.36 2.86
C MET A 308 6.91 -11.77 1.97
N GLY A 309 7.15 -11.68 0.65
CA GLY A 309 6.17 -11.18 -0.33
C GLY A 309 4.90 -12.03 -0.34
N VAL A 310 5.03 -13.36 -0.44
CA VAL A 310 3.88 -14.29 -0.36
C VAL A 310 3.12 -14.10 0.96
N GLY A 311 3.84 -13.98 2.06
CA GLY A 311 3.25 -13.82 3.40
C GLY A 311 2.37 -12.59 3.52
N VAL A 312 2.90 -11.42 3.16
CA VAL A 312 2.16 -10.16 3.29
C VAL A 312 1.14 -9.93 2.17
N GLY A 313 1.39 -10.46 0.96
CA GLY A 313 0.52 -10.27 -0.19
C GLY A 313 -0.88 -10.85 0.00
N ALA A 314 -1.00 -12.05 0.57
CA ALA A 314 -2.28 -12.67 0.87
C ALA A 314 -2.91 -12.13 2.17
N GLY A 315 -2.11 -11.62 3.10
CA GLY A 315 -2.58 -11.22 4.43
C GLY A 315 -3.70 -10.18 4.37
N PHE A 316 -3.51 -9.13 3.60
CA PHE A 316 -4.49 -8.04 3.49
C PHE A 316 -5.87 -8.51 2.96
N PRO A 317 -5.98 -9.18 1.79
CA PRO A 317 -7.27 -9.63 1.28
C PRO A 317 -7.89 -10.74 2.13
N LEU A 318 -7.11 -11.62 2.78
CA LEU A 318 -7.64 -12.62 3.71
C LEU A 318 -8.28 -11.99 4.95
N GLY A 319 -7.73 -10.88 5.46
CA GLY A 319 -8.34 -10.11 6.54
C GLY A 319 -9.71 -9.54 6.16
N LEU A 320 -9.82 -8.97 4.98
CA LEU A 320 -11.09 -8.44 4.46
C LEU A 320 -12.12 -9.55 4.19
N SER A 321 -11.69 -10.71 3.69
CA SER A 321 -12.54 -11.88 3.51
C SER A 321 -13.12 -12.37 4.84
N ALA A 322 -12.30 -12.48 5.90
CA ALA A 322 -12.77 -12.87 7.23
C ALA A 322 -13.83 -11.91 7.78
N ILE A 323 -13.67 -10.61 7.54
CA ILE A 323 -14.66 -9.60 7.92
C ILE A 323 -15.97 -9.82 7.15
N ALA A 324 -15.89 -10.03 5.83
CA ALA A 324 -17.06 -10.24 5.00
C ALA A 324 -17.86 -11.48 5.43
N TRP A 325 -17.19 -12.59 5.71
CA TRP A 325 -17.86 -13.84 6.12
C TRP A 325 -18.48 -13.79 7.52
N ARG A 326 -17.89 -13.01 8.42
CA ARG A 326 -18.35 -12.91 9.82
C ARG A 326 -19.30 -11.76 10.09
N SER A 327 -19.58 -10.94 9.10
CA SER A 327 -20.52 -9.84 9.23
C SER A 327 -21.91 -10.27 8.81
N PRO A 328 -22.95 -10.00 9.62
CA PRO A 328 -24.33 -10.39 9.31
C PRO A 328 -24.91 -9.63 8.12
N ASP A 329 -24.38 -8.45 7.83
CA ASP A 329 -24.86 -7.56 6.78
C ASP A 329 -23.74 -6.69 6.21
N ALA A 330 -24.00 -6.06 5.06
CA ALA A 330 -23.02 -5.24 4.35
C ALA A 330 -22.61 -3.98 5.13
N HIS A 331 -23.48 -3.40 5.94
CA HIS A 331 -23.19 -2.23 6.76
C HIS A 331 -22.20 -2.58 7.87
N THR A 332 -22.45 -3.70 8.56
CA THR A 332 -21.53 -4.22 9.60
C THR A 332 -20.18 -4.59 9.00
N ALA A 333 -20.15 -5.22 7.82
CA ALA A 333 -18.92 -5.54 7.11
C ALA A 333 -18.13 -4.26 6.77
N ALA A 334 -18.78 -3.25 6.21
CA ALA A 334 -18.14 -1.98 5.86
C ALA A 334 -17.58 -1.26 7.09
N ALA A 335 -18.36 -1.18 8.19
CA ALA A 335 -17.92 -0.54 9.42
C ALA A 335 -16.75 -1.28 10.08
N THR A 336 -16.77 -2.63 10.09
CA THR A 336 -15.69 -3.47 10.62
C THR A 336 -14.43 -3.34 9.77
N SER A 337 -14.56 -3.31 8.43
CA SER A 337 -13.43 -3.07 7.52
C SER A 337 -12.83 -1.68 7.73
N GLY A 338 -13.67 -0.65 7.90
CA GLY A 338 -13.20 0.70 8.18
C GLY A 338 -12.38 0.78 9.47
N LEU A 339 -12.83 0.11 10.55
CA LEU A 339 -12.07 0.03 11.79
C LEU A 339 -10.75 -0.73 11.60
N ALA A 340 -10.79 -1.92 10.98
CA ALA A 340 -9.62 -2.76 10.77
C ALA A 340 -8.56 -2.05 9.89
N LEU A 341 -9.00 -1.36 8.85
CA LEU A 341 -8.11 -0.57 7.98
C LEU A 341 -7.54 0.66 8.69
N GLY A 342 -8.36 1.37 9.49
CA GLY A 342 -7.89 2.53 10.26
C GLY A 342 -6.79 2.14 11.25
N VAL A 343 -7.01 1.09 12.04
CA VAL A 343 -5.99 0.55 12.97
C VAL A 343 -4.79 -0.01 12.20
N GLY A 344 -5.05 -0.72 11.09
CA GLY A 344 -4.01 -1.26 10.21
C GLY A 344 -3.09 -0.18 9.64
N TYR A 345 -3.63 0.92 9.12
CA TYR A 345 -2.82 2.02 8.59
C TYR A 345 -2.10 2.81 9.69
N THR A 346 -2.68 2.90 10.89
CA THR A 346 -1.96 3.49 12.03
C THR A 346 -0.74 2.64 12.39
N ALA A 347 -0.90 1.33 12.52
CA ALA A 347 0.22 0.41 12.75
C ALA A 347 1.23 0.43 11.58
N ALA A 348 0.75 0.50 10.34
CA ALA A 348 1.55 0.64 9.14
C ALA A 348 2.43 1.89 9.13
N GLY A 349 1.88 3.01 9.56
CA GLY A 349 2.63 4.27 9.65
C GLY A 349 3.65 4.28 10.78
N LEU A 350 3.30 3.71 11.92
CA LEU A 350 4.21 3.61 13.06
C LEU A 350 5.35 2.61 12.81
N GLY A 351 5.11 1.55 12.03
CA GLY A 351 6.09 0.49 11.78
C GLY A 351 7.45 0.99 11.29
N PRO A 352 7.55 1.68 10.15
CA PRO A 352 8.81 2.20 9.62
C PRO A 352 9.54 3.14 10.59
N LEU A 353 8.80 3.99 11.30
CA LEU A 353 9.36 4.90 12.29
C LEU A 353 9.95 4.14 13.48
N LEU A 354 9.18 3.22 14.07
CA LEU A 354 9.63 2.42 15.22
C LEU A 354 10.84 1.55 14.86
N MET A 355 10.85 0.96 13.65
CA MET A 355 12.01 0.22 13.16
C MET A 355 13.23 1.14 13.05
N GLY A 356 13.07 2.33 12.47
CA GLY A 356 14.17 3.30 12.36
C GLY A 356 14.74 3.70 13.73
N VAL A 357 13.88 4.01 14.69
CA VAL A 357 14.30 4.32 16.07
C VAL A 357 15.02 3.14 16.71
N LEU A 358 14.51 1.92 16.53
CA LEU A 358 15.16 0.70 17.04
C LEU A 358 16.53 0.48 16.39
N ILE A 359 16.69 0.76 15.11
CA ILE A 359 17.97 0.69 14.41
C ILE A 359 18.96 1.71 15.00
N ASP A 360 18.53 2.97 15.19
CA ASP A 360 19.36 4.02 15.77
C ASP A 360 19.82 3.66 17.21
N VAL A 361 18.90 3.16 18.05
CA VAL A 361 19.19 2.85 19.47
C VAL A 361 20.01 1.58 19.63
N SER A 362 19.73 0.54 18.83
CA SER A 362 20.42 -0.77 18.97
C SER A 362 21.68 -0.90 18.12
N GLY A 363 21.93 0.05 17.21
CA GLY A 363 23.06 0.02 16.28
C GLY A 363 22.96 -1.07 15.20
N GLY A 364 21.75 -1.66 15.00
CA GLY A 364 21.54 -2.73 14.01
C GLY A 364 20.08 -3.09 13.78
N TYR A 365 19.84 -4.02 12.84
CA TYR A 365 18.51 -4.37 12.41
C TYR A 365 17.80 -5.43 13.26
N ALA A 366 18.50 -6.12 14.17
CA ALA A 366 17.94 -7.27 14.91
C ALA A 366 16.70 -6.89 15.73
N ALA A 367 16.75 -5.78 16.48
CA ALA A 367 15.61 -5.30 17.27
C ALA A 367 14.41 -4.88 16.37
N ALA A 368 14.71 -4.22 15.25
CA ALA A 368 13.70 -3.80 14.28
C ALA A 368 13.01 -5.01 13.61
N ILE A 369 13.76 -6.04 13.23
CA ILE A 369 13.21 -7.30 12.70
C ILE A 369 12.43 -8.04 13.80
N GLY A 370 12.91 -8.02 15.05
CA GLY A 370 12.19 -8.55 16.21
C GLY A 370 10.79 -7.94 16.38
N LEU A 371 10.63 -6.63 16.15
CA LEU A 371 9.32 -5.96 16.12
C LEU A 371 8.38 -6.58 15.08
N LEU A 372 8.89 -6.90 13.89
CA LEU A 372 8.09 -7.55 12.83
C LEU A 372 7.68 -8.98 13.22
N VAL A 373 8.56 -9.71 13.88
CA VAL A 373 8.23 -11.06 14.41
C VAL A 373 7.12 -10.95 15.45
N VAL A 374 7.20 -10.00 16.39
CA VAL A 374 6.13 -9.75 17.38
C VAL A 374 4.81 -9.39 16.69
N ALA A 375 4.84 -8.55 15.66
CA ALA A 375 3.66 -8.22 14.86
C ALA A 375 3.04 -9.46 14.21
N GLY A 376 3.86 -10.36 13.65
CA GLY A 376 3.43 -11.63 13.10
C GLY A 376 2.83 -12.57 14.16
N LEU A 377 3.39 -12.62 15.36
CA LEU A 377 2.82 -13.39 16.48
C LEU A 377 1.46 -12.85 16.91
N VAL A 378 1.29 -11.53 17.00
CA VAL A 378 -0.01 -10.88 17.28
C VAL A 378 -1.02 -11.21 16.19
N GLN A 379 -0.60 -11.18 14.92
CA GLN A 379 -1.44 -11.60 13.79
C GLN A 379 -1.83 -13.07 13.92
N GLY A 380 -0.89 -13.97 14.25
CA GLY A 380 -1.13 -15.39 14.47
C GLY A 380 -2.12 -15.66 15.60
N TRP A 381 -1.99 -14.92 16.72
CA TRP A 381 -2.97 -14.97 17.81
C TRP A 381 -4.37 -14.58 17.33
N ALA A 382 -4.48 -13.49 16.54
CA ALA A 382 -5.74 -13.05 15.98
C ALA A 382 -6.36 -14.11 15.05
N ILE A 383 -5.55 -14.78 14.19
CA ILE A 383 -5.98 -15.87 13.32
C ILE A 383 -6.62 -17.01 14.12
N VAL A 384 -5.96 -17.43 15.20
CA VAL A 384 -6.48 -18.51 16.08
C VAL A 384 -7.81 -18.11 16.71
N LYS A 385 -7.94 -16.87 17.17
CA LYS A 385 -9.16 -16.35 17.84
C LYS A 385 -10.31 -16.04 16.89
N ILE A 386 -10.03 -15.68 15.64
CA ILE A 386 -11.04 -15.49 14.60
C ILE A 386 -11.62 -16.85 14.20
N GLY A 387 -10.81 -17.87 13.95
CA GLY A 387 -11.26 -19.21 13.57
C GLY A 387 -11.73 -19.32 12.11
N ASP A 388 -12.19 -20.49 11.70
CA ASP A 388 -12.83 -20.72 10.41
C ASP A 388 -14.29 -20.22 10.39
N PRO A 389 -14.83 -19.83 9.21
CA PRO A 389 -16.20 -19.34 9.05
C PRO A 389 -17.26 -20.44 9.29
#